data_d1b1a4dfdf8afe79b65c7db56ba61f53
#
_entry.id   d1b1a4dfdf8afe79b65c7db56ba61f53
#
_cell.length_a   1.000
_cell.length_b   1.000
_cell.length_c   1.000
_cell.angle_alpha   90.00
_cell.angle_beta   90.00
_cell.angle_gamma   90.00
#
_symmetry.space_group_name_H-M   'P 1'
#
loop_
_entity.id
_entity.type
_entity.pdbx_description
1 polymer ?
#
loop_
_entity_poly.entity_id
_entity_poly.type
_entity_poly.pdbx_seq_one_letter_code
_entity_poly.pdbx_strand_id
1 'polypeptide(L)'
;MDLRIASVFSGVGGIDLGFEQHGFKSVFATDYWSVACNSIQLNFPESEVICDDIANIDFKKIKNKQGGIDGLVGGPPCPPFSKSRFYIKEKKRGIDDIDGYTSIINYFRALEELDPKFFFFENVQGFVFKPHKSALELVESESNRLGYKIFHKVLNAADYGVAQTRQRFICVGVKKTMNDFKFPNPTHSNPEKKIDKTKNWVTCGDILSDIDFNLPEDEKMQAGS
;
A
#
# COMPACT_ATOMS: atom_id res chain seq x y z
N MET A 1 17.56 -4.39 17.13
CA MET A 1 17.63 -3.40 16.03
C MET A 1 16.25 -3.39 15.38
N ASP A 2 15.64 -2.23 15.34
CA ASP A 2 14.35 -2.08 14.70
C ASP A 2 14.52 -2.20 13.18
N LEU A 3 13.64 -2.95 12.53
CA LEU A 3 13.62 -3.05 11.08
C LEU A 3 13.10 -1.73 10.50
N ARG A 4 13.83 -1.16 9.55
CA ARG A 4 13.60 0.20 9.03
C ARG A 4 12.95 0.14 7.66
N ILE A 5 11.85 0.86 7.50
CA ILE A 5 11.13 0.95 6.22
C ILE A 5 11.18 2.37 5.65
N ALA A 6 11.23 2.43 4.33
CA ALA A 6 10.93 3.63 3.54
C ALA A 6 9.57 3.46 2.86
N SER A 7 8.75 4.50 2.89
CA SER A 7 7.42 4.52 2.33
C SER A 7 7.34 5.47 1.13
N VAL A 8 6.82 5.00 0.01
CA VAL A 8 6.57 5.80 -1.18
C VAL A 8 5.10 5.73 -1.56
N PHE A 9 4.56 6.81 -2.13
CA PHE A 9 3.11 6.97 -2.29
C PHE A 9 2.39 6.74 -0.95
N SER A 10 2.95 7.33 0.10
CA SER A 10 2.63 7.01 1.49
C SER A 10 1.21 7.39 1.90
N GLY A 11 0.59 8.34 1.17
CA GLY A 11 -0.70 8.89 1.57
C GLY A 11 -0.64 9.42 3.00
N VAL A 12 -1.59 9.03 3.83
CA VAL A 12 -1.64 9.42 5.26
C VAL A 12 -0.91 8.44 6.19
N GLY A 13 -0.15 7.49 5.64
CA GLY A 13 0.65 6.54 6.42
C GLY A 13 -0.07 5.26 6.86
N GLY A 14 -1.14 4.85 6.16
CA GLY A 14 -1.88 3.64 6.56
C GLY A 14 -1.06 2.35 6.47
N ILE A 15 -0.19 2.20 5.46
CA ILE A 15 0.74 1.07 5.34
C ILE A 15 1.78 1.15 6.45
N ASP A 16 2.35 2.35 6.66
CA ASP A 16 3.35 2.63 7.69
C ASP A 16 2.86 2.24 9.08
N LEU A 17 1.63 2.62 9.43
CA LEU A 17 1.00 2.27 10.69
C LEU A 17 0.92 0.75 10.88
N GLY A 18 0.52 0.03 9.84
CA GLY A 18 0.46 -1.44 9.88
C GLY A 18 1.83 -2.08 10.14
N PHE A 19 2.88 -1.54 9.56
CA PHE A 19 4.25 -2.02 9.79
C PHE A 19 4.77 -1.63 11.19
N GLU A 20 4.54 -0.40 11.66
CA GLU A 20 4.98 0.04 12.99
C GLU A 20 4.34 -0.74 14.13
N GLN A 21 3.06 -1.09 14.00
CA GLN A 21 2.37 -1.95 14.97
C GLN A 21 3.02 -3.33 15.11
N HIS A 22 3.89 -3.72 14.18
CA HIS A 22 4.59 -5.00 14.16
C HIS A 22 6.12 -4.86 14.32
N GLY A 23 6.58 -3.74 14.90
CA GLY A 23 7.98 -3.54 15.28
C GLY A 23 8.90 -3.06 14.15
N PHE A 24 8.33 -2.58 13.05
CA PHE A 24 9.10 -1.84 12.06
C PHE A 24 9.11 -0.35 12.44
N LYS A 25 10.08 0.38 11.90
CA LYS A 25 10.17 1.83 12.06
C LYS A 25 10.11 2.50 10.69
N SER A 26 9.11 3.35 10.46
CA SER A 26 9.05 4.21 9.28
C SER A 26 10.06 5.35 9.45
N VAL A 27 11.16 5.30 8.70
CA VAL A 27 12.26 6.27 8.81
C VAL A 27 12.26 7.28 7.68
N PHE A 28 11.52 7.01 6.62
CA PHE A 28 11.37 7.89 5.46
C PHE A 28 9.99 7.68 4.82
N ALA A 29 9.35 8.77 4.43
CA ALA A 29 8.11 8.73 3.67
C ALA A 29 8.07 9.83 2.60
N THR A 30 7.42 9.56 1.47
CA THR A 30 7.18 10.57 0.42
C THR A 30 5.81 10.40 -0.23
N ASP A 31 5.19 11.53 -0.48
CA ASP A 31 3.98 11.69 -1.29
C ASP A 31 4.04 13.05 -2.00
N TYR A 32 3.31 13.23 -3.09
CA TYR A 32 3.25 14.52 -3.79
C TYR A 32 2.20 15.46 -3.22
N TRP A 33 1.24 14.93 -2.44
CA TRP A 33 0.11 15.69 -1.90
C TRP A 33 0.42 16.22 -0.50
N SER A 34 0.46 17.55 -0.37
CA SER A 34 0.87 18.23 0.87
C SER A 34 0.03 17.86 2.09
N VAL A 35 -1.27 17.64 1.92
CA VAL A 35 -2.15 17.22 3.03
C VAL A 35 -1.76 15.82 3.53
N ALA A 36 -1.41 14.91 2.63
CA ALA A 36 -0.91 13.59 2.98
C ALA A 36 0.43 13.68 3.72
N CYS A 37 1.36 14.48 3.18
CA CYS A 37 2.68 14.72 3.81
C CYS A 37 2.55 15.30 5.22
N ASN A 38 1.67 16.27 5.43
CA ASN A 38 1.42 16.83 6.76
C ASN A 38 0.82 15.78 7.71
N SER A 39 -0.11 14.96 7.22
CA SER A 39 -0.73 13.90 8.04
C SER A 39 0.29 12.86 8.46
N ILE A 40 1.15 12.40 7.54
CA ILE A 40 2.17 11.41 7.87
C ILE A 40 3.23 11.99 8.82
N GLN A 41 3.62 13.26 8.65
CA GLN A 41 4.57 13.91 9.56
C GLN A 41 4.01 14.03 10.99
N LEU A 42 2.70 14.24 11.15
CA LEU A 42 2.05 14.26 12.46
C LEU A 42 1.97 12.86 13.10
N ASN A 43 1.67 11.84 12.29
CA ASN A 43 1.52 10.47 12.77
C ASN A 43 2.88 9.79 13.04
N PHE A 44 3.91 10.14 12.28
CA PHE A 44 5.26 9.57 12.36
C PHE A 44 6.30 10.68 12.49
N PRO A 45 6.37 11.37 13.63
CA PRO A 45 7.21 12.57 13.80
C PRO A 45 8.70 12.30 13.64
N GLU A 46 9.14 11.06 13.81
CA GLU A 46 10.55 10.66 13.64
C GLU A 46 10.89 10.28 12.18
N SER A 47 9.90 10.16 11.33
CA SER A 47 10.10 9.88 9.90
C SER A 47 10.54 11.14 9.16
N GLU A 48 11.53 11.02 8.28
CA GLU A 48 11.85 12.09 7.34
C GLU A 48 10.79 12.10 6.22
N VAL A 49 9.98 13.16 6.16
CA VAL A 49 8.94 13.29 5.14
C VAL A 49 9.37 14.28 4.06
N ILE A 50 9.41 13.84 2.81
CA ILE A 50 9.65 14.73 1.65
C ILE A 50 8.37 14.79 0.82
N CYS A 51 7.83 16.00 0.68
CA CYS A 51 6.63 16.26 -0.11
C CYS A 51 7.03 16.70 -1.52
N ASP A 52 7.14 15.74 -2.43
CA ASP A 52 7.55 15.99 -3.82
C ASP A 52 7.09 14.82 -4.72
N ASP A 53 7.19 15.04 -6.05
CA ASP A 53 7.04 13.93 -6.99
C ASP A 53 8.15 12.90 -6.75
N ILE A 54 7.76 11.63 -6.70
CA ILE A 54 8.71 10.53 -6.50
C ILE A 54 9.86 10.56 -7.53
N ALA A 55 9.62 11.08 -8.74
CA ALA A 55 10.63 11.22 -9.78
C ALA A 55 11.80 12.13 -9.37
N ASN A 56 11.57 13.09 -8.47
CA ASN A 56 12.57 14.06 -8.00
C ASN A 56 13.35 13.55 -6.78
N ILE A 57 12.96 12.44 -6.16
CA ILE A 57 13.58 11.94 -4.93
C ILE A 57 14.90 11.22 -5.24
N ASP A 58 15.96 11.62 -4.55
CA ASP A 58 17.28 10.94 -4.55
C ASP A 58 17.29 9.86 -3.44
N PHE A 59 16.90 8.66 -3.79
CA PHE A 59 16.83 7.55 -2.84
C PHE A 59 18.21 7.06 -2.38
N LYS A 60 19.28 7.28 -3.16
CA LYS A 60 20.64 6.96 -2.73
C LYS A 60 21.07 7.85 -1.58
N LYS A 61 20.75 9.15 -1.65
CA LYS A 61 20.97 10.09 -0.56
C LYS A 61 20.20 9.70 0.70
N ILE A 62 18.92 9.31 0.54
CA ILE A 62 18.08 8.83 1.65
C ILE A 62 18.71 7.58 2.28
N LYS A 63 19.09 6.57 1.47
CA LYS A 63 19.75 5.36 1.96
C LYS A 63 20.97 5.66 2.81
N ASN A 64 21.84 6.54 2.31
CA ASN A 64 23.07 6.91 3.00
C ASN A 64 22.79 7.66 4.32
N LYS A 65 21.88 8.63 4.29
CA LYS A 65 21.46 9.40 5.47
C LYS A 65 20.85 8.52 6.55
N GLN A 66 20.03 7.58 6.14
CA GLN A 66 19.32 6.67 7.03
C GLN A 66 20.19 5.48 7.49
N GLY A 67 21.41 5.29 6.98
CA GLY A 67 22.28 4.17 7.36
C GLY A 67 21.74 2.79 6.90
N GLY A 68 20.97 2.77 5.82
CA GLY A 68 20.34 1.58 5.23
C GLY A 68 18.84 1.50 5.52
N ILE A 69 18.14 0.80 4.66
CA ILE A 69 16.69 0.54 4.71
C ILE A 69 16.48 -0.96 4.56
N ASP A 70 15.66 -1.56 5.43
CA ASP A 70 15.36 -2.99 5.39
C ASP A 70 14.21 -3.32 4.44
N GLY A 71 13.22 -2.43 4.32
CA GLY A 71 12.05 -2.61 3.47
C GLY A 71 11.61 -1.36 2.75
N LEU A 72 11.14 -1.51 1.49
CA LEU A 72 10.41 -0.48 0.75
C LEU A 72 8.93 -0.84 0.75
N VAL A 73 8.07 0.08 1.20
CA VAL A 73 6.61 -0.12 1.19
C VAL A 73 5.94 0.96 0.36
N GLY A 74 4.81 0.62 -0.27
CA GLY A 74 4.07 1.64 -1.02
C GLY A 74 2.92 1.10 -1.86
N GLY A 75 1.98 2.00 -2.16
CA GLY A 75 0.84 1.76 -3.02
C GLY A 75 0.81 2.75 -4.18
N PRO A 76 1.46 2.48 -5.32
CA PRO A 76 1.40 3.38 -6.48
C PRO A 76 -0.04 3.72 -6.89
N PRO A 77 -0.30 4.92 -7.44
CA PRO A 77 -1.64 5.38 -7.78
C PRO A 77 -2.46 4.37 -8.58
N CYS A 78 -3.67 4.10 -8.11
CA CYS A 78 -4.56 3.08 -8.67
C CYS A 78 -5.53 3.55 -9.77
N PRO A 79 -5.73 4.86 -10.09
CA PRO A 79 -6.73 5.27 -11.07
C PRO A 79 -6.64 4.54 -12.41
N PRO A 80 -5.44 4.29 -13.00
CA PRO A 80 -5.31 3.56 -14.25
C PRO A 80 -5.81 2.10 -14.20
N PHE A 81 -5.84 1.49 -13.00
CA PHE A 81 -6.21 0.09 -12.75
C PHE A 81 -7.60 -0.05 -12.12
N SER A 82 -8.24 1.06 -11.74
CA SER A 82 -9.52 1.06 -11.04
C SER A 82 -10.70 0.74 -11.98
N LYS A 83 -11.72 0.06 -11.44
CA LYS A 83 -13.00 -0.16 -12.13
C LYS A 83 -13.68 1.14 -12.56
N SER A 84 -13.55 2.22 -11.81
CA SER A 84 -14.09 3.54 -12.16
C SER A 84 -13.57 4.08 -13.49
N ARG A 85 -12.33 3.72 -13.86
CA ARG A 85 -11.73 4.08 -15.15
C ARG A 85 -12.42 3.41 -16.35
N PHE A 86 -13.12 2.29 -16.15
CA PHE A 86 -13.87 1.60 -17.22
C PHE A 86 -14.99 2.45 -17.83
N TYR A 87 -15.48 3.44 -17.09
CA TYR A 87 -16.55 4.33 -17.54
C TYR A 87 -16.02 5.56 -18.33
N ILE A 88 -14.71 5.78 -18.35
CA ILE A 88 -14.08 6.92 -19.04
C ILE A 88 -13.43 6.41 -20.33
N LYS A 89 -14.18 6.40 -21.43
CA LYS A 89 -13.76 5.79 -22.72
C LYS A 89 -12.52 6.40 -23.35
N GLU A 90 -12.24 7.68 -23.10
CA GLU A 90 -11.16 8.46 -23.74
C GLU A 90 -9.80 8.32 -23.03
N LYS A 91 -9.76 7.72 -21.85
CA LYS A 91 -8.52 7.58 -21.08
C LYS A 91 -7.93 6.17 -21.22
N LYS A 92 -6.62 6.11 -21.47
CA LYS A 92 -5.85 4.87 -21.44
C LYS A 92 -5.91 4.19 -20.07
N ARG A 93 -5.57 2.92 -19.98
CA ARG A 93 -5.69 2.10 -18.77
C ARG A 93 -4.42 1.32 -18.50
N GLY A 94 -4.24 0.93 -17.25
CA GLY A 94 -3.09 0.14 -16.86
C GLY A 94 -1.79 0.88 -17.15
N ILE A 95 -0.83 0.17 -17.72
CA ILE A 95 0.46 0.74 -18.13
C ILE A 95 0.41 1.46 -19.50
N ASP A 96 -0.70 1.38 -20.23
CA ASP A 96 -0.91 2.23 -21.41
C ASP A 96 -1.22 3.70 -21.00
N ASP A 97 -1.64 3.91 -19.75
CA ASP A 97 -1.73 5.22 -19.13
C ASP A 97 -0.33 5.61 -18.62
N ILE A 98 0.12 6.80 -18.97
CA ILE A 98 1.48 7.26 -18.63
C ILE A 98 1.70 7.32 -17.12
N ASP A 99 0.69 7.74 -16.37
CA ASP A 99 0.79 7.84 -14.90
C ASP A 99 0.87 6.44 -14.28
N GLY A 100 0.14 5.46 -14.83
CA GLY A 100 0.21 4.07 -14.41
C GLY A 100 1.58 3.45 -14.63
N TYR A 101 2.17 3.68 -15.81
CA TYR A 101 3.51 3.20 -16.14
C TYR A 101 4.57 3.89 -15.29
N THR A 102 4.56 5.22 -15.27
CA THR A 102 5.59 6.03 -14.59
C THR A 102 5.62 5.76 -13.09
N SER A 103 4.45 5.59 -12.44
CA SER A 103 4.38 5.30 -11.01
C SER A 103 5.02 3.93 -10.66
N ILE A 104 4.79 2.90 -11.47
CA ILE A 104 5.42 1.59 -11.28
C ILE A 104 6.94 1.70 -11.49
N ILE A 105 7.38 2.32 -12.56
CA ILE A 105 8.83 2.49 -12.86
C ILE A 105 9.54 3.26 -11.74
N ASN A 106 8.95 4.34 -11.24
CA ASN A 106 9.54 5.08 -10.12
C ASN A 106 9.54 4.30 -8.81
N TYR A 107 8.55 3.44 -8.56
CA TYR A 107 8.59 2.52 -7.44
C TYR A 107 9.80 1.56 -7.56
N PHE A 108 10.04 0.99 -8.75
CA PHE A 108 11.17 0.10 -8.97
C PHE A 108 12.52 0.82 -9.01
N ARG A 109 12.58 2.09 -9.43
CA ARG A 109 13.75 2.94 -9.27
C ARG A 109 14.07 3.15 -7.79
N ALA A 110 13.07 3.45 -6.97
CA ALA A 110 13.26 3.54 -5.53
C ALA A 110 13.77 2.22 -4.93
N LEU A 111 13.21 1.10 -5.37
CA LEU A 111 13.64 -0.24 -4.97
C LEU A 111 15.11 -0.52 -5.33
N GLU A 112 15.53 -0.12 -6.53
CA GLU A 112 16.91 -0.28 -7.00
C GLU A 112 17.89 0.58 -6.20
N GLU A 113 17.57 1.85 -5.98
CA GLU A 113 18.44 2.80 -5.29
C GLU A 113 18.56 2.50 -3.79
N LEU A 114 17.47 2.11 -3.15
CA LEU A 114 17.44 1.75 -1.73
C LEU A 114 18.03 0.35 -1.49
N ASP A 115 17.84 -0.58 -2.42
CA ASP A 115 18.30 -1.98 -2.34
C ASP A 115 17.94 -2.67 -1.01
N PRO A 116 16.67 -2.65 -0.58
CA PRO A 116 16.26 -3.20 0.69
C PRO A 116 16.20 -4.74 0.66
N LYS A 117 16.02 -5.38 1.82
CA LYS A 117 15.86 -6.84 1.94
C LYS A 117 14.54 -7.34 1.36
N PHE A 118 13.47 -6.52 1.49
CA PHE A 118 12.13 -6.84 0.98
C PHE A 118 11.42 -5.58 0.47
N PHE A 119 10.35 -5.80 -0.29
CA PHE A 119 9.40 -4.74 -0.61
C PHE A 119 7.95 -5.21 -0.45
N PHE A 120 7.06 -4.25 -0.23
CA PHE A 120 5.62 -4.42 -0.14
C PHE A 120 4.95 -3.46 -1.13
N PHE A 121 4.27 -4.01 -2.13
CA PHE A 121 3.59 -3.27 -3.18
C PHE A 121 2.08 -3.55 -3.10
N GLU A 122 1.28 -2.50 -2.90
CA GLU A 122 -0.18 -2.59 -2.83
C GLU A 122 -0.82 -1.94 -4.05
N ASN A 123 -1.94 -2.51 -4.51
CA ASN A 123 -2.79 -1.88 -5.51
C ASN A 123 -4.24 -2.41 -5.41
N VAL A 124 -5.15 -1.85 -6.19
CA VAL A 124 -6.53 -2.35 -6.29
C VAL A 124 -6.58 -3.74 -6.92
N GLN A 125 -7.62 -4.51 -6.60
CA GLN A 125 -7.85 -5.84 -7.20
C GLN A 125 -7.78 -5.82 -8.74
N GLY A 126 -8.20 -4.71 -9.36
CA GLY A 126 -8.17 -4.55 -10.82
C GLY A 126 -6.78 -4.68 -11.44
N PHE A 127 -5.72 -4.51 -10.67
CA PHE A 127 -4.33 -4.66 -11.13
C PHE A 127 -4.06 -6.03 -11.77
N VAL A 128 -4.69 -7.09 -11.27
CA VAL A 128 -4.53 -8.46 -11.80
C VAL A 128 -5.63 -8.89 -12.76
N PHE A 129 -6.48 -7.98 -13.21
CA PHE A 129 -7.47 -8.32 -14.22
C PHE A 129 -6.83 -8.51 -15.59
N LYS A 130 -7.42 -9.39 -16.40
CA LYS A 130 -6.91 -9.73 -17.74
C LYS A 130 -6.47 -8.53 -18.60
N PRO A 131 -7.19 -7.38 -18.62
CA PRO A 131 -6.76 -6.20 -19.38
C PRO A 131 -5.50 -5.53 -18.85
N HIS A 132 -5.06 -5.84 -17.63
CA HIS A 132 -3.89 -5.23 -16.99
C HIS A 132 -2.74 -6.22 -16.80
N LYS A 133 -2.76 -7.35 -17.52
CA LYS A 133 -1.75 -8.41 -17.41
C LYS A 133 -0.33 -7.87 -17.60
N SER A 134 -0.14 -6.93 -18.53
CA SER A 134 1.16 -6.28 -18.78
C SER A 134 1.72 -5.54 -17.56
N ALA A 135 0.86 -5.02 -16.67
CA ALA A 135 1.31 -4.37 -15.43
C ALA A 135 1.90 -5.39 -14.44
N LEU A 136 1.26 -6.56 -14.33
CA LEU A 136 1.80 -7.64 -13.49
C LEU A 136 3.12 -8.17 -14.07
N GLU A 137 3.18 -8.39 -15.39
CA GLU A 137 4.40 -8.81 -16.08
C GLU A 137 5.55 -7.80 -15.89
N LEU A 138 5.25 -6.50 -15.87
CA LEU A 138 6.23 -5.45 -15.57
C LEU A 138 6.75 -5.58 -14.13
N VAL A 139 5.87 -5.76 -13.14
CA VAL A 139 6.26 -5.97 -11.75
C VAL A 139 7.13 -7.23 -11.60
N GLU A 140 6.75 -8.33 -12.26
CA GLU A 140 7.52 -9.58 -12.27
C GLU A 140 8.92 -9.41 -12.88
N SER A 141 9.01 -8.77 -14.05
CA SER A 141 10.27 -8.57 -14.77
C SER A 141 11.22 -7.67 -13.99
N GLU A 142 10.74 -6.53 -13.48
CA GLU A 142 11.57 -5.61 -12.69
C GLU A 142 12.02 -6.23 -11.37
N SER A 143 11.14 -6.94 -10.68
CA SER A 143 11.51 -7.67 -9.45
C SER A 143 12.62 -8.69 -9.73
N ASN A 144 12.47 -9.47 -10.80
CA ASN A 144 13.47 -10.46 -11.19
C ASN A 144 14.81 -9.82 -11.57
N ARG A 145 14.78 -8.69 -12.31
CA ARG A 145 15.97 -7.90 -12.71
C ARG A 145 16.75 -7.44 -11.48
N LEU A 146 16.04 -7.00 -10.43
CA LEU A 146 16.63 -6.48 -9.20
C LEU A 146 16.98 -7.57 -8.16
N GLY A 147 16.80 -8.85 -8.53
CA GLY A 147 17.20 -9.97 -7.69
C GLY A 147 16.21 -10.34 -6.59
N TYR A 148 14.93 -9.98 -6.77
CA TYR A 148 13.85 -10.38 -5.86
C TYR A 148 13.05 -11.56 -6.44
N LYS A 149 12.56 -12.41 -5.57
CA LYS A 149 11.46 -13.35 -5.82
C LYS A 149 10.19 -12.76 -5.23
N ILE A 150 9.07 -12.88 -5.94
CA ILE A 150 7.81 -12.26 -5.53
C ILE A 150 6.74 -13.28 -5.21
N PHE A 151 5.86 -12.87 -4.30
CA PHE A 151 4.68 -13.60 -3.88
C PHE A 151 3.52 -12.62 -3.90
N HIS A 152 2.46 -12.93 -4.62
CA HIS A 152 1.32 -12.01 -4.71
C HIS A 152 -0.02 -12.72 -4.52
N LYS A 153 -0.99 -11.98 -4.00
CA LYS A 153 -2.34 -12.46 -3.74
C LYS A 153 -3.32 -11.29 -3.71
N VAL A 154 -4.57 -11.54 -4.07
CA VAL A 154 -5.66 -10.62 -3.73
C VAL A 154 -6.18 -11.00 -2.36
N LEU A 155 -6.11 -10.06 -1.42
CA LEU A 155 -6.61 -10.22 -0.06
C LEU A 155 -7.85 -9.35 0.15
N ASN A 156 -8.77 -9.84 0.99
CA ASN A 156 -9.90 -9.05 1.46
C ASN A 156 -9.66 -8.65 2.93
N ALA A 157 -9.66 -7.37 3.23
CA ALA A 157 -9.42 -6.86 4.58
C ALA A 157 -10.39 -7.45 5.63
N ALA A 158 -11.65 -7.74 5.22
CA ALA A 158 -12.63 -8.39 6.10
C ALA A 158 -12.17 -9.77 6.59
N ASP A 159 -11.38 -10.52 5.80
CA ASP A 159 -10.85 -11.83 6.17
C ASP A 159 -9.79 -11.75 7.28
N TYR A 160 -9.36 -10.55 7.63
CA TYR A 160 -8.36 -10.25 8.65
C TYR A 160 -8.91 -9.38 9.80
N GLY A 161 -10.24 -9.24 9.90
CA GLY A 161 -10.91 -8.58 11.02
C GLY A 161 -11.18 -7.08 10.84
N VAL A 162 -11.01 -6.54 9.65
CA VAL A 162 -11.40 -5.17 9.32
C VAL A 162 -12.89 -5.12 8.98
N ALA A 163 -13.63 -4.17 9.54
CA ALA A 163 -15.07 -3.98 9.29
C ALA A 163 -15.35 -3.37 7.90
N GLN A 164 -14.65 -3.86 6.88
CA GLN A 164 -14.79 -3.40 5.50
C GLN A 164 -14.45 -4.52 4.50
N THR A 165 -15.32 -4.78 3.55
CA THR A 165 -14.98 -5.59 2.38
C THR A 165 -14.10 -4.76 1.44
N ARG A 166 -12.79 -4.96 1.52
CA ARG A 166 -11.80 -4.22 0.75
C ARG A 166 -10.78 -5.18 0.12
N GLN A 167 -10.96 -5.46 -1.16
CA GLN A 167 -10.06 -6.34 -1.89
C GLN A 167 -8.87 -5.56 -2.44
N ARG A 168 -7.66 -6.06 -2.16
CA ARG A 168 -6.40 -5.46 -2.58
C ARG A 168 -5.44 -6.49 -3.14
N PHE A 169 -4.82 -6.14 -4.23
CA PHE A 169 -3.64 -6.84 -4.72
C PHE A 169 -2.47 -6.49 -3.82
N ILE A 170 -1.85 -7.50 -3.26
CA ILE A 170 -0.63 -7.38 -2.44
C ILE A 170 0.46 -8.20 -3.09
N CYS A 171 1.60 -7.57 -3.32
CA CYS A 171 2.81 -8.23 -3.79
C CYS A 171 3.94 -7.98 -2.78
N VAL A 172 4.53 -9.06 -2.28
CA VAL A 172 5.70 -9.02 -1.41
C VAL A 172 6.87 -9.59 -2.17
N GLY A 173 7.93 -8.81 -2.30
CA GLY A 173 9.20 -9.28 -2.85
C GLY A 173 10.25 -9.41 -1.76
N VAL A 174 11.02 -10.49 -1.80
CA VAL A 174 12.17 -10.71 -0.91
C VAL A 174 13.40 -11.02 -1.73
N LYS A 175 14.60 -10.63 -1.28
CA LYS A 175 15.84 -11.00 -1.97
C LYS A 175 15.91 -12.50 -2.20
N LYS A 176 16.42 -12.94 -3.35
CA LYS A 176 16.52 -14.37 -3.73
C LYS A 176 17.29 -15.22 -2.72
N THR A 177 18.14 -14.59 -1.91
CA THR A 177 18.91 -15.22 -0.84
C THR A 177 18.12 -15.45 0.45
N MET A 178 16.94 -14.84 0.59
CA MET A 178 16.08 -14.97 1.77
C MET A 178 15.11 -16.17 1.62
N ASN A 179 14.49 -16.56 2.72
CA ASN A 179 13.42 -17.55 2.72
C ASN A 179 12.19 -17.07 1.96
N ASP A 180 11.36 -18.02 1.53
CA ASP A 180 10.10 -17.71 0.86
C ASP A 180 9.10 -17.04 1.81
N PHE A 181 8.43 -16.01 1.32
CA PHE A 181 7.35 -15.37 2.04
C PHE A 181 6.06 -16.21 1.94
N LYS A 182 5.32 -16.28 3.04
CA LYS A 182 4.01 -16.94 3.09
C LYS A 182 2.97 -15.95 3.60
N PHE A 183 1.91 -15.77 2.83
CA PHE A 183 0.77 -14.97 3.30
C PHE A 183 0.13 -15.61 4.55
N PRO A 184 -0.28 -14.79 5.53
CA PRO A 184 -1.02 -15.29 6.69
C PRO A 184 -2.36 -15.91 6.25
N ASN A 185 -2.82 -16.90 7.01
CA ASN A 185 -4.15 -17.44 6.81
C ASN A 185 -5.20 -16.44 7.28
N PRO A 186 -6.40 -16.42 6.65
CA PRO A 186 -7.53 -15.66 7.14
C PRO A 186 -7.87 -15.99 8.60
N THR A 187 -8.17 -14.97 9.39
CA THR A 187 -8.63 -15.09 10.77
C THR A 187 -10.14 -14.97 10.90
N HIS A 188 -10.79 -14.40 9.88
CA HIS A 188 -12.23 -14.17 9.78
C HIS A 188 -12.76 -14.70 8.43
N SER A 189 -14.06 -14.98 8.38
CA SER A 189 -14.73 -15.38 7.15
C SER A 189 -16.16 -14.86 7.09
N ASN A 190 -16.71 -14.79 5.88
CA ASN A 190 -18.12 -14.47 5.68
C ASN A 190 -18.99 -15.47 6.45
N PRO A 191 -19.94 -15.03 7.28
CA PRO A 191 -20.83 -15.92 8.04
C PRO A 191 -21.59 -16.94 7.17
N GLU A 192 -21.93 -16.56 5.93
CA GLU A 192 -22.63 -17.43 4.97
C GLU A 192 -21.70 -18.47 4.32
N LYS A 193 -20.39 -18.23 4.35
CA LYS A 193 -19.35 -19.09 3.73
C LYS A 193 -18.24 -19.37 4.73
N LYS A 194 -18.64 -19.84 5.91
CA LYS A 194 -17.73 -20.04 7.04
C LYS A 194 -16.60 -20.99 6.70
N ILE A 195 -15.38 -20.56 7.00
CA ILE A 195 -14.19 -21.39 6.95
C ILE A 195 -13.89 -21.90 8.38
N ASP A 196 -13.61 -23.18 8.53
CA ASP A 196 -13.29 -23.77 9.83
C ASP A 196 -12.18 -22.98 10.56
N LYS A 197 -12.39 -22.83 11.86
CA LYS A 197 -11.45 -22.10 12.77
C LYS A 197 -11.33 -20.60 12.53
N THR A 198 -12.18 -19.99 11.69
CA THR A 198 -12.25 -18.54 11.56
C THR A 198 -13.37 -17.95 12.39
N LYS A 199 -13.21 -16.66 12.80
CA LYS A 199 -14.28 -15.85 13.36
C LYS A 199 -15.19 -15.33 12.24
N ASN A 200 -16.39 -14.87 12.57
CA ASN A 200 -17.23 -14.15 11.62
C ASN A 200 -16.58 -12.80 11.26
N TRP A 201 -16.85 -12.27 10.07
CA TRP A 201 -16.46 -10.91 9.72
C TRP A 201 -16.97 -9.92 10.76
N VAL A 202 -16.14 -8.95 11.09
CA VAL A 202 -16.52 -7.80 11.93
C VAL A 202 -17.39 -6.87 11.09
N THR A 203 -18.48 -6.39 11.64
CA THR A 203 -19.40 -5.46 10.95
C THR A 203 -19.14 -4.01 11.38
N CYS A 204 -19.61 -3.04 10.59
CA CYS A 204 -19.59 -1.64 11.00
C CYS A 204 -20.39 -1.42 12.30
N GLY A 205 -21.51 -2.16 12.49
CA GLY A 205 -22.27 -2.10 13.72
C GLY A 205 -21.46 -2.52 14.95
N ASP A 206 -20.62 -3.55 14.83
CA ASP A 206 -19.75 -3.98 15.93
C ASP A 206 -18.74 -2.90 16.33
N ILE A 207 -18.19 -2.16 15.35
CA ILE A 207 -17.18 -1.12 15.59
C ILE A 207 -17.80 0.20 16.09
N LEU A 208 -19.02 0.50 15.65
CA LEU A 208 -19.70 1.76 15.95
C LEU A 208 -20.69 1.63 17.12
N SER A 209 -20.70 0.49 17.80
CA SER A 209 -21.69 0.18 18.85
C SER A 209 -21.58 1.08 20.09
N ASP A 210 -20.45 1.73 20.30
CA ASP A 210 -20.18 2.64 21.41
C ASP A 210 -20.41 4.13 21.06
N ILE A 211 -20.76 4.42 19.79
CA ILE A 211 -21.05 5.79 19.38
C ILE A 211 -22.49 6.16 19.77
N ASP A 212 -22.64 7.24 20.54
CA ASP A 212 -23.94 7.84 20.78
C ASP A 212 -24.42 8.64 19.56
N PHE A 213 -25.33 8.06 18.79
CA PHE A 213 -25.92 8.72 17.62
C PHE A 213 -26.92 9.84 17.97
N ASN A 214 -27.21 10.08 19.27
CA ASN A 214 -28.07 11.19 19.72
C ASN A 214 -27.28 12.47 20.01
N LEU A 215 -25.97 12.50 19.78
CA LEU A 215 -25.20 13.72 19.87
C LEU A 215 -25.71 14.76 18.84
N PRO A 216 -25.84 16.04 19.20
CA PRO A 216 -26.28 17.07 18.27
C PRO A 216 -25.33 17.14 17.06
N GLU A 217 -25.89 17.20 15.86
CA GLU A 217 -25.11 17.38 14.64
C GLU A 217 -24.32 18.70 14.72
N ASP A 218 -23.03 18.62 14.44
CA ASP A 218 -22.21 19.83 14.31
C ASP A 218 -22.59 20.55 13.02
N GLU A 219 -23.26 21.71 13.16
CA GLU A 219 -23.72 22.52 12.04
C GLU A 219 -22.60 22.90 11.03
N LYS A 220 -21.33 22.78 11.42
CA LYS A 220 -20.16 23.02 10.56
C LYS A 220 -19.85 21.86 9.61
N MET A 221 -20.37 20.68 9.84
CA MET A 221 -20.15 19.52 8.93
C MET A 221 -21.07 19.54 7.70
N GLN A 222 -22.12 20.36 7.66
CA GLN A 222 -23.04 20.44 6.52
C GLN A 222 -22.54 21.31 5.35
N ALA A 223 -21.43 22.01 5.50
CA ALA A 223 -20.91 22.96 4.51
C ALA A 223 -19.94 22.34 3.47
N GLY A 224 -19.86 21.02 3.35
CA GLY A 224 -18.88 20.30 2.53
C GLY A 224 -19.44 19.19 1.66
N SER A 225 -20.62 19.37 1.05
CA SER A 225 -21.13 18.44 0.02
C SER A 225 -21.06 19.06 -1.36
#